data_0028c61da95cd6d1f4bb1d3e6b87a354
#
_entry.id   0028c61da95cd6d1f4bb1d3e6b87a354
#
_cell.length_a   1.000
_cell.length_b   1.000
_cell.length_c   1.000
_cell.angle_alpha   90.00
_cell.angle_beta   90.00
_cell.angle_gamma   90.00
#
_symmetry.space_group_name_H-M   'P 1'
#
loop_
_entity.id
_entity.type
_entity.pdbx_description
1 polymer ?
#
loop_
_entity_poly.entity_id
_entity_poly.type
_entity_poly.pdbx_seq_one_letter_code
_entity_poly.pdbx_strand_id
1 'polypeptide(L)'
;MARVKRGTTTHARHAKVIKAAKGYYGRRKNTFRTATQAVDKARQYAYRDRRTRKREFRALWIQRINAAARMHGMTYSQMMGGLIKAGIEIDRKMLADLAVNEPTAFAALVEPVSYTHLTLPTKDG
;
A
#
# COMPACT_ATOMS: atom_id res chain seq x y z
N MET A 1 -16.90 -54.54 -11.94
CA MET A 1 -15.76 -53.64 -12.08
C MET A 1 -16.20 -52.21 -11.81
N ALA A 2 -15.50 -51.54 -10.94
CA ALA A 2 -15.86 -50.16 -10.55
C ALA A 2 -15.49 -49.21 -11.67
N ARG A 3 -16.42 -48.35 -12.03
CA ARG A 3 -16.16 -47.24 -12.94
C ARG A 3 -15.72 -46.03 -12.16
N VAL A 4 -14.70 -45.35 -12.62
CA VAL A 4 -14.33 -44.07 -12.05
C VAL A 4 -15.41 -43.07 -12.46
N LYS A 5 -16.10 -42.53 -11.46
CA LYS A 5 -17.15 -41.54 -11.68
C LYS A 5 -16.78 -40.27 -10.96
N ARG A 6 -17.07 -39.11 -11.56
CA ARG A 6 -16.78 -37.83 -10.98
C ARG A 6 -17.95 -37.28 -10.13
N GLY A 7 -18.73 -38.20 -9.53
CA GLY A 7 -19.96 -37.81 -8.82
C GLY A 7 -19.81 -36.75 -7.80
N THR A 8 -18.70 -36.73 -7.04
CA THR A 8 -18.48 -35.73 -5.98
C THR A 8 -17.54 -34.62 -6.43
N THR A 9 -16.74 -34.83 -7.47
CA THR A 9 -15.74 -33.86 -7.88
C THR A 9 -16.37 -32.59 -8.40
N THR A 10 -17.35 -32.72 -9.30
CA THR A 10 -18.02 -31.55 -9.86
C THR A 10 -18.75 -30.74 -8.77
N HIS A 11 -19.46 -31.44 -7.89
CA HIS A 11 -20.17 -30.79 -6.81
C HIS A 11 -19.21 -30.04 -5.89
N ALA A 12 -18.09 -30.66 -5.57
CA ALA A 12 -17.10 -30.03 -4.70
C ALA A 12 -16.52 -28.75 -5.30
N ARG A 13 -16.25 -28.77 -6.61
CA ARG A 13 -15.74 -27.58 -7.30
C ARG A 13 -16.77 -26.46 -7.34
N HIS A 14 -18.04 -26.82 -7.60
CA HIS A 14 -19.12 -25.85 -7.61
C HIS A 14 -19.35 -25.26 -6.22
N ALA A 15 -19.33 -26.10 -5.20
CA ALA A 15 -19.52 -25.66 -3.82
C ALA A 15 -18.41 -24.69 -3.40
N LYS A 16 -17.20 -24.92 -3.84
CA LYS A 16 -16.07 -24.04 -3.51
C LYS A 16 -16.29 -22.64 -4.07
N VAL A 17 -16.74 -22.55 -5.32
CA VAL A 17 -17.01 -21.26 -5.96
C VAL A 17 -18.18 -20.57 -5.27
N ILE A 18 -19.26 -21.29 -5.00
CA ILE A 18 -20.44 -20.72 -4.36
C ILE A 18 -20.12 -20.24 -2.96
N LYS A 19 -19.29 -20.98 -2.23
CA LYS A 19 -18.86 -20.58 -0.91
C LYS A 19 -18.05 -19.26 -0.96
N ALA A 20 -17.21 -19.11 -1.98
CA ALA A 20 -16.44 -17.89 -2.17
C ALA A 20 -17.34 -16.71 -2.54
N ALA A 21 -18.53 -16.96 -3.06
CA ALA A 21 -19.46 -15.92 -3.49
C ALA A 21 -20.48 -15.55 -2.41
N LYS A 22 -20.32 -16.05 -1.19
CA LYS A 22 -21.25 -15.72 -0.10
C LYS A 22 -21.31 -14.20 0.09
N GLY A 23 -22.53 -13.71 0.27
CA GLY A 23 -22.77 -12.29 0.47
C GLY A 23 -22.92 -11.50 -0.82
N TYR A 24 -22.76 -12.12 -1.96
CA TYR A 24 -22.92 -11.43 -3.23
C TYR A 24 -24.41 -11.16 -3.52
N TYR A 25 -24.63 -10.10 -4.26
CA TYR A 25 -25.98 -9.63 -4.51
C TYR A 25 -26.74 -10.55 -5.45
N GLY A 26 -28.01 -10.81 -5.13
CA GLY A 26 -28.93 -11.56 -5.98
C GLY A 26 -28.46 -13.01 -6.18
N ARG A 27 -28.61 -13.50 -7.40
CA ARG A 27 -28.29 -14.87 -7.74
C ARG A 27 -26.79 -15.12 -7.87
N ARG A 28 -25.99 -14.10 -7.75
CA ARG A 28 -24.53 -14.27 -7.80
C ARG A 28 -23.99 -15.11 -6.64
N LYS A 29 -24.73 -15.16 -5.56
CA LYS A 29 -24.31 -15.94 -4.38
C LYS A 29 -24.69 -17.41 -4.44
N ASN A 30 -25.66 -17.79 -5.27
CA ASN A 30 -26.18 -19.16 -5.24
C ASN A 30 -26.32 -19.86 -6.59
N THR A 31 -26.09 -19.17 -7.71
CA THR A 31 -26.13 -19.78 -9.03
C THR A 31 -24.69 -19.94 -9.52
N PHE A 32 -24.29 -21.17 -9.82
CA PHE A 32 -22.88 -21.46 -10.13
C PHE A 32 -22.34 -20.62 -11.28
N ARG A 33 -23.07 -20.55 -12.40
CA ARG A 33 -22.58 -19.81 -13.57
C ARG A 33 -22.34 -18.35 -13.25
N THR A 34 -23.29 -17.73 -12.58
CA THR A 34 -23.17 -16.32 -12.20
C THR A 34 -22.12 -16.14 -11.12
N ALA A 35 -22.07 -17.05 -10.17
CA ALA A 35 -21.08 -17.01 -9.09
C ALA A 35 -19.66 -17.13 -9.63
N THR A 36 -19.44 -18.01 -10.62
CA THR A 36 -18.13 -18.18 -11.25
C THR A 36 -17.64 -16.86 -11.85
N GLN A 37 -18.50 -16.20 -12.60
CA GLN A 37 -18.16 -14.91 -13.22
C GLN A 37 -17.83 -13.86 -12.17
N ALA A 38 -18.64 -13.80 -11.11
CA ALA A 38 -18.45 -12.81 -10.05
C ALA A 38 -17.16 -13.07 -9.28
N VAL A 39 -16.86 -14.33 -8.97
CA VAL A 39 -15.65 -14.69 -8.24
C VAL A 39 -14.41 -14.44 -9.08
N ASP A 40 -14.47 -14.77 -10.39
CA ASP A 40 -13.35 -14.48 -11.28
C ASP A 40 -13.04 -13.00 -11.33
N LYS A 41 -14.07 -12.18 -11.42
CA LYS A 41 -13.90 -10.72 -11.43
C LYS A 41 -13.34 -10.22 -10.11
N ALA A 42 -13.85 -10.76 -9.00
CA ALA A 42 -13.37 -10.39 -7.67
C ALA A 42 -11.88 -10.72 -7.50
N ARG A 43 -11.45 -11.87 -8.02
CA ARG A 43 -10.05 -12.27 -7.95
C ARG A 43 -9.16 -11.41 -8.82
N GLN A 44 -9.65 -11.00 -10.00
CA GLN A 44 -8.93 -10.07 -10.85
C GLN A 44 -8.74 -8.74 -10.16
N TYR A 45 -9.79 -8.21 -9.53
CA TYR A 45 -9.71 -6.97 -8.78
C TYR A 45 -8.76 -7.10 -7.59
N ALA A 46 -8.82 -8.23 -6.87
CA ALA A 46 -7.94 -8.46 -5.74
C ALA A 46 -6.47 -8.47 -6.17
N TYR A 47 -6.16 -9.13 -7.27
CA TYR A 47 -4.81 -9.17 -7.82
C TYR A 47 -4.32 -7.76 -8.17
N ARG A 48 -5.14 -7.03 -8.92
CA ARG A 48 -4.81 -5.68 -9.33
C ARG A 48 -4.64 -4.76 -8.12
N ASP A 49 -5.58 -4.84 -7.17
CA ASP A 49 -5.63 -3.91 -6.06
C ASP A 49 -4.55 -4.16 -5.02
N ARG A 50 -4.03 -5.40 -4.92
CA ARG A 50 -2.87 -5.65 -4.07
C ARG A 50 -1.65 -4.86 -4.56
N ARG A 51 -1.53 -4.68 -5.86
CA ARG A 51 -0.45 -3.89 -6.45
C ARG A 51 -0.71 -2.39 -6.33
N THR A 52 -1.96 -2.01 -6.56
CA THR A 52 -2.39 -0.62 -6.42
C THR A 52 -2.23 -0.15 -4.99
N ARG A 53 -2.48 -1.02 -4.01
CA ARG A 53 -2.37 -0.69 -2.60
C ARG A 53 -0.96 -0.23 -2.22
N LYS A 54 0.05 -0.85 -2.81
CA LYS A 54 1.43 -0.43 -2.55
C LYS A 54 1.67 1.01 -2.98
N ARG A 55 1.12 1.38 -4.13
CA ARG A 55 1.25 2.75 -4.64
C ARG A 55 0.47 3.74 -3.79
N GLU A 56 -0.72 3.34 -3.35
CA GLU A 56 -1.56 4.19 -2.53
C GLU A 56 -0.92 4.45 -1.17
N PHE A 57 -0.34 3.42 -0.55
CA PHE A 57 0.36 3.60 0.71
C PHE A 57 1.59 4.48 0.54
N ARG A 58 2.33 4.29 -0.55
CA ARG A 58 3.49 5.15 -0.80
C ARG A 58 3.08 6.61 -0.94
N ALA A 59 2.00 6.87 -1.66
CA ALA A 59 1.47 8.24 -1.80
C ALA A 59 1.06 8.81 -0.44
N LEU A 60 0.45 8.00 0.40
CA LEU A 60 0.05 8.41 1.74
C LEU A 60 1.28 8.73 2.60
N TRP A 61 2.31 7.89 2.54
CA TRP A 61 3.54 8.15 3.29
C TRP A 61 4.19 9.45 2.86
N ILE A 62 4.27 9.67 1.56
CA ILE A 62 4.84 10.91 1.01
C ILE A 62 4.05 12.12 1.48
N GLN A 63 2.73 12.03 1.49
CA GLN A 63 1.86 13.11 1.95
C GLN A 63 2.11 13.43 3.42
N ARG A 64 2.21 12.41 4.26
CA ARG A 64 2.46 12.58 5.69
C ARG A 64 3.84 13.17 5.96
N ILE A 65 4.85 12.66 5.25
CA ILE A 65 6.21 13.17 5.38
C ILE A 65 6.27 14.63 4.95
N ASN A 66 5.61 14.96 3.83
CA ASN A 66 5.59 16.33 3.33
C ASN A 66 4.93 17.28 4.32
N ALA A 67 3.80 16.87 4.91
CA ALA A 67 3.10 17.69 5.88
C ALA A 67 3.99 17.96 7.10
N ALA A 68 4.65 16.95 7.61
CA ALA A 68 5.53 17.09 8.77
C ALA A 68 6.77 17.93 8.43
N ALA A 69 7.34 17.73 7.25
CA ALA A 69 8.50 18.50 6.82
C ALA A 69 8.17 19.99 6.71
N ARG A 70 6.97 20.30 6.21
CA ARG A 70 6.54 21.70 6.09
C ARG A 70 6.33 22.37 7.46
N MET A 71 5.99 21.59 8.46
CA MET A 71 5.92 22.12 9.83
C MET A 71 7.28 22.58 10.32
N HIS A 72 8.35 22.05 9.74
CA HIS A 72 9.71 22.43 10.06
C HIS A 72 10.33 23.35 9.00
N GLY A 73 9.50 23.93 8.13
CA GLY A 73 9.94 24.86 7.13
C GLY A 73 10.61 24.25 5.89
N MET A 74 10.41 22.97 5.66
CA MET A 74 11.01 22.26 4.53
C MET A 74 9.95 21.65 3.63
N THR A 75 10.28 21.48 2.35
CA THR A 75 9.44 20.70 1.43
C THR A 75 9.85 19.24 1.50
N TYR A 76 8.99 18.37 0.96
CA TYR A 76 9.31 16.94 0.89
C TYR A 76 10.62 16.69 0.15
N SER A 77 10.82 17.36 -0.97
CA SER A 77 12.03 17.18 -1.77
C SER A 77 13.29 17.58 -1.02
N GLN A 78 13.21 18.70 -0.31
CA GLN A 78 14.34 19.17 0.50
C GLN A 78 14.66 18.18 1.61
N MET A 79 13.64 17.66 2.28
CA MET A 79 13.80 16.69 3.34
C MET A 79 14.45 15.42 2.85
N MET A 80 13.94 14.86 1.75
CA MET A 80 14.46 13.60 1.21
C MET A 80 15.86 13.76 0.66
N GLY A 81 16.10 14.86 -0.05
CA GLY A 81 17.45 15.15 -0.55
C GLY A 81 18.44 15.35 0.58
N GLY A 82 18.02 16.02 1.63
CA GLY A 82 18.88 16.25 2.79
C GLY A 82 19.20 14.97 3.56
N LEU A 83 18.22 14.06 3.66
CA LEU A 83 18.46 12.77 4.31
C LEU A 83 19.50 11.95 3.56
N ILE A 84 19.42 11.95 2.24
CA ILE A 84 20.39 11.25 1.41
C ILE A 84 21.80 11.84 1.58
N LYS A 85 21.89 13.17 1.57
CA LYS A 85 23.18 13.85 1.72
C LYS A 85 23.77 13.66 3.11
N ALA A 86 22.91 13.57 4.12
CA ALA A 86 23.37 13.34 5.49
C ALA A 86 23.73 11.89 5.76
N GLY A 87 23.49 10.99 4.78
CA GLY A 87 23.80 9.58 4.93
C GLY A 87 22.81 8.82 5.80
N ILE A 88 21.64 9.38 6.01
CA ILE A 88 20.61 8.74 6.82
C ILE A 88 19.75 7.85 5.92
N GLU A 89 19.79 6.55 6.20
CA GLU A 89 19.00 5.57 5.44
C GLU A 89 17.77 5.20 6.23
N ILE A 90 16.63 5.69 5.78
CA ILE A 90 15.35 5.37 6.39
C ILE A 90 14.30 5.38 5.29
N ASP A 91 13.41 4.39 5.30
CA ASP A 91 12.40 4.30 4.26
C ASP A 91 11.22 5.22 4.55
N ARG A 92 10.40 5.40 3.53
CA ARG A 92 9.27 6.34 3.62
C ARG A 92 8.22 5.89 4.62
N LYS A 93 8.03 4.58 4.74
CA LYS A 93 7.07 4.02 5.70
C LYS A 93 7.45 4.41 7.13
N MET A 94 8.70 4.23 7.47
CA MET A 94 9.18 4.55 8.82
C MET A 94 9.17 6.05 9.08
N LEU A 95 9.54 6.85 8.08
CA LEU A 95 9.48 8.30 8.22
C LEU A 95 8.06 8.79 8.48
N ALA A 96 7.09 8.24 7.73
CA ALA A 96 5.70 8.61 7.92
C ALA A 96 5.20 8.20 9.30
N ASP A 97 5.62 7.05 9.79
CA ASP A 97 5.25 6.59 11.11
C ASP A 97 5.80 7.51 12.19
N LEU A 98 7.07 7.89 12.07
CA LEU A 98 7.68 8.84 13.01
C LEU A 98 6.99 10.21 12.97
N ALA A 99 6.61 10.64 11.78
CA ALA A 99 5.97 11.94 11.61
C ALA A 99 4.64 12.02 12.34
N VAL A 100 3.89 10.92 12.37
CA VAL A 100 2.56 10.89 12.98
C VAL A 100 2.63 10.49 14.45
N ASN A 101 3.38 9.43 14.76
CA ASN A 101 3.34 8.81 16.09
C ASN A 101 4.45 9.28 17.02
N GLU A 102 5.56 9.74 16.47
CA GLU A 102 6.70 10.19 17.27
C GLU A 102 7.28 11.49 16.70
N PRO A 103 6.54 12.60 16.84
CA PRO A 103 6.99 13.86 16.26
C PRO A 103 8.34 14.33 16.78
N THR A 104 8.67 13.99 18.02
CA THR A 104 9.95 14.35 18.61
C THR A 104 11.12 13.68 17.87
N ALA A 105 10.95 12.38 17.56
CA ALA A 105 11.95 11.64 16.81
C ALA A 105 12.08 12.18 15.39
N PHE A 106 10.96 12.57 14.78
CA PHE A 106 10.97 13.16 13.47
C PHE A 106 11.72 14.49 13.47
N ALA A 107 11.47 15.31 14.48
CA ALA A 107 12.17 16.59 14.63
C ALA A 107 13.67 16.39 14.78
N ALA A 108 14.08 15.35 15.50
CA ALA A 108 15.48 15.03 15.65
C ALA A 108 16.14 14.64 14.31
N LEU A 109 15.38 14.02 13.41
CA LEU A 109 15.86 13.72 12.06
C LEU A 109 15.94 14.98 11.19
N VAL A 110 15.02 15.90 11.39
CA VAL A 110 14.99 17.14 10.60
C VAL A 110 16.19 18.02 10.89
N GLU A 111 16.66 18.02 12.12
CA GLU A 111 17.74 18.90 12.55
C GLU A 111 19.00 18.75 11.70
N PRO A 112 19.61 17.56 11.53
CA PRO A 112 20.78 17.43 10.67
C PRO A 112 20.47 17.71 9.20
N VAL A 113 19.26 17.39 8.76
CA VAL A 113 18.84 17.64 7.37
C VAL A 113 18.74 19.16 7.14
N SER A 114 18.14 19.86 8.07
CA SER A 114 18.03 21.30 7.99
C SER A 114 19.40 21.97 7.94
N TYR A 115 20.31 21.51 8.76
CA TYR A 115 21.68 22.01 8.77
C TYR A 115 22.35 21.73 7.41
N THR A 116 22.23 20.53 6.89
CA THR A 116 22.80 20.15 5.60
C THR A 116 22.24 21.03 4.49
N HIS A 117 20.93 21.26 4.52
CA HIS A 117 20.27 22.09 3.54
C HIS A 117 20.78 23.54 3.59
N LEU A 118 20.93 24.06 4.78
CA LEU A 118 21.38 25.44 4.97
C LEU A 118 22.84 25.64 4.62
N THR A 119 23.68 24.63 4.79
CA THR A 119 25.10 24.73 4.52
C THR A 119 25.45 24.44 3.07
N LEU A 120 24.52 23.88 2.31
CA LEU A 120 24.79 23.64 0.90
C LEU A 120 24.90 24.98 0.17
N PRO A 121 25.89 25.11 -0.71
CA PRO A 121 25.99 26.34 -1.47
C PRO A 121 24.78 26.48 -2.37
N THR A 122 24.18 27.64 -2.34
CA THR A 122 23.08 27.92 -3.23
C THR A 122 23.60 28.18 -4.61
N LYS A 123 22.81 27.76 -5.60
CA LYS A 123 23.27 27.86 -6.98
C LYS A 123 23.29 29.26 -7.51
N ASP A 124 22.52 30.08 -6.95
CA ASP A 124 22.54 31.45 -7.36
C ASP A 124 23.76 32.17 -6.82
N GLY A 125 24.43 31.42 -6.10
CA GLY A 125 25.77 31.84 -5.62
C GLY A 125 25.76 33.16 -5.49
#